data_6c15dc3864ccf9623028fbbdc4230e16
#
_entry.id   6c15dc3864ccf9623028fbbdc4230e16
#
_cell.length_a   1.000
_cell.length_b   1.000
_cell.length_c   1.000
_cell.angle_alpha   90.00
_cell.angle_beta   90.00
_cell.angle_gamma   90.00
#
_symmetry.space_group_name_H-M   'P 1'
#
loop_
_entity.id
_entity.type
_entity.pdbx_description
1 polymer ?
#
loop_
_entity_poly.entity_id
_entity_poly.type
_entity_poly.pdbx_seq_one_letter_code
_entity_poly.pdbx_strand_id
1 'polypeptide(L)'
;IMGVFTGMPHEVNAKFKEKYAKSPKAATDWYYAYSEDTNYVRKGRIAKDIRWKYDSEYGQLDITINRSKPEKDPRDIAAARNAVKVSYPACQLCMENTGFAGTLTHPARQNLRPIPMTIHGDKWGFQYSPYGYYNEHCIVFNSEHIPMKIDAEVFGKLFDITDMLPHYFVGSNAD
;
A
#
# COMPACT_ATOMS: atom_id res chain seq x y z
N ILE A 1 -9.36 17.03 10.95
CA ILE A 1 -8.11 17.78 11.17
C ILE A 1 -6.98 17.18 10.32
N MET A 2 -6.68 15.89 10.42
CA MET A 2 -5.58 15.27 9.63
C MET A 2 -5.71 15.47 8.13
N GLY A 3 -6.92 15.37 7.55
CA GLY A 3 -7.13 15.57 6.13
C GLY A 3 -6.77 16.97 5.61
N VAL A 4 -6.84 17.99 6.46
CA VAL A 4 -6.44 19.36 6.11
C VAL A 4 -4.93 19.48 5.98
N PHE A 5 -4.17 18.88 6.89
CA PHE A 5 -2.70 18.92 6.87
C PHE A 5 -2.08 18.06 5.76
N THR A 6 -2.82 17.07 5.26
CA THR A 6 -2.31 16.18 4.21
C THR A 6 -2.42 16.78 2.80
N GLY A 7 -3.08 17.91 2.63
CA GLY A 7 -3.32 18.52 1.32
C GLY A 7 -4.41 17.79 0.51
N MET A 8 -4.80 18.39 -0.58
CA MET A 8 -5.81 17.83 -1.48
C MET A 8 -5.20 16.73 -2.37
N PRO A 9 -5.96 15.67 -2.72
CA PRO A 9 -5.45 14.59 -3.57
C PRO A 9 -4.82 15.09 -4.89
N HIS A 10 -5.42 16.06 -5.54
CA HIS A 10 -4.92 16.60 -6.81
C HIS A 10 -3.58 17.33 -6.65
N GLU A 11 -3.35 18.02 -5.52
CA GLU A 11 -2.08 18.72 -5.25
C GLU A 11 -0.94 17.71 -5.02
N VAL A 12 -1.21 16.66 -4.26
CA VAL A 12 -0.25 15.59 -4.01
C VAL A 12 0.11 14.87 -5.32
N ASN A 13 -0.90 14.59 -6.16
CA ASN A 13 -0.71 13.97 -7.46
C ASN A 13 0.08 14.86 -8.42
N ALA A 14 -0.20 16.15 -8.44
CA ALA A 14 0.55 17.12 -9.26
C ALA A 14 2.02 17.16 -8.83
N LYS A 15 2.27 17.18 -7.53
CA LYS A 15 3.63 17.18 -6.98
C LYS A 15 4.40 15.90 -7.29
N PHE A 16 3.73 14.74 -7.19
CA PHE A 16 4.32 13.47 -7.59
C PHE A 16 4.74 13.48 -9.07
N LYS A 17 3.83 13.93 -9.95
CA LYS A 17 4.11 14.04 -11.39
C LYS A 17 5.27 14.99 -11.70
N GLU A 18 5.34 16.15 -11.04
CA GLU A 18 6.46 17.09 -11.17
C GLU A 18 7.80 16.43 -10.83
N LYS A 19 7.83 15.65 -9.74
CA LYS A 19 9.03 14.93 -9.31
C LYS A 19 9.35 13.77 -10.27
N TYR A 20 8.33 13.05 -10.71
CA TYR A 20 8.48 11.92 -11.63
C TYR A 20 9.06 12.35 -12.99
N ALA A 21 8.71 13.53 -13.46
CA ALA A 21 9.29 14.10 -14.67
C ALA A 21 10.81 14.34 -14.56
N LYS A 22 11.35 14.44 -13.34
CA LYS A 22 12.80 14.54 -13.09
C LYS A 22 13.42 13.16 -13.00
N SER A 23 12.87 12.29 -12.18
CA SER A 23 13.19 10.86 -12.12
C SER A 23 12.12 10.11 -11.33
N PRO A 24 11.86 8.83 -11.64
CA PRO A 24 10.98 7.97 -10.84
C PRO A 24 11.41 7.92 -9.36
N LYS A 25 12.74 7.82 -9.10
CA LYS A 25 13.26 7.78 -7.74
C LYS A 25 12.98 9.07 -6.96
N ALA A 26 13.14 10.24 -7.58
CA ALA A 26 12.85 11.51 -6.92
C ALA A 26 11.37 11.64 -6.53
N ALA A 27 10.47 11.05 -7.31
CA ALA A 27 9.04 11.02 -7.00
C ALA A 27 8.73 10.09 -5.83
N THR A 28 9.27 8.88 -5.82
CA THR A 28 9.03 7.90 -4.77
C THR A 28 9.67 8.32 -3.45
N ASP A 29 10.91 8.83 -3.45
CA ASP A 29 11.57 9.36 -2.26
C ASP A 29 10.74 10.48 -1.61
N TRP A 30 10.26 11.43 -2.44
CA TRP A 30 9.39 12.49 -1.95
C TRP A 30 8.07 11.96 -1.40
N TYR A 31 7.43 11.02 -2.11
CA TYR A 31 6.13 10.50 -1.69
C TYR A 31 6.24 9.61 -0.44
N TYR A 32 7.38 8.92 -0.27
CA TYR A 32 7.66 8.17 0.96
C TYR A 32 7.81 9.12 2.15
N ALA A 33 8.66 10.16 2.03
CA ALA A 33 8.81 11.18 3.06
C ALA A 33 7.47 11.87 3.40
N TYR A 34 6.69 12.23 2.37
CA TYR A 34 5.33 12.76 2.56
C TYR A 34 4.43 11.80 3.34
N SER A 35 4.51 10.50 3.06
CA SER A 35 3.69 9.48 3.75
C SER A 35 4.12 9.28 5.20
N GLU A 36 5.40 9.50 5.53
CA GLU A 36 5.91 9.54 6.89
C GLU A 36 5.44 10.82 7.62
N ASP A 37 5.61 11.99 7.01
CA ASP A 37 5.26 13.30 7.57
C ASP A 37 3.77 13.42 7.87
N THR A 38 2.92 12.83 7.03
CA THR A 38 1.47 12.75 7.25
C THR A 38 1.05 11.64 8.20
N ASN A 39 2.03 10.91 8.79
CA ASN A 39 1.80 9.79 9.70
C ASN A 39 0.93 8.67 9.10
N TYR A 40 0.95 8.52 7.77
CA TYR A 40 0.37 7.36 7.10
C TYR A 40 1.32 6.16 7.24
N VAL A 41 2.59 6.32 6.91
CA VAL A 41 3.66 5.38 7.24
C VAL A 41 4.12 5.65 8.67
N ARG A 42 3.83 4.73 9.56
CA ARG A 42 4.06 4.90 11.01
C ARG A 42 5.43 4.37 11.41
N LYS A 43 6.48 5.10 11.07
CA LYS A 43 7.89 4.73 11.29
C LYS A 43 8.18 4.28 12.73
N GLY A 44 7.64 4.98 13.71
CA GLY A 44 7.82 4.62 15.13
C GLY A 44 7.15 3.29 15.55
N ARG A 45 6.14 2.81 14.79
CA ARG A 45 5.59 1.46 14.98
C ARG A 45 6.43 0.42 14.25
N ILE A 46 6.82 0.70 13.02
CA ILE A 46 7.66 -0.17 12.18
C ILE A 46 9.01 -0.43 12.86
N ALA A 47 9.59 0.56 13.52
CA ALA A 47 10.83 0.43 14.29
C ALA A 47 10.77 -0.59 15.46
N LYS A 48 9.56 -1.01 15.86
CA LYS A 48 9.36 -2.03 16.89
C LYS A 48 9.30 -3.45 16.32
N ASP A 49 9.28 -3.61 15.00
CA ASP A 49 9.33 -4.92 14.35
C ASP A 49 10.71 -5.54 14.57
N ILE A 50 10.72 -6.83 14.89
CA ILE A 50 11.95 -7.58 15.12
C ILE A 50 12.30 -8.29 13.82
N ARG A 51 13.55 -8.18 13.38
CA ARG A 51 14.05 -8.80 12.14
C ARG A 51 15.39 -9.44 12.38
N TRP A 52 15.57 -10.63 11.79
CA TRP A 52 16.86 -11.31 11.77
C TRP A 52 16.96 -12.20 10.54
N LYS A 53 18.16 -12.64 10.24
CA LYS A 53 18.43 -13.60 9.18
C LYS A 53 18.68 -14.99 9.77
N TYR A 54 18.20 -15.99 9.09
CA TYR A 54 18.40 -17.39 9.44
C TYR A 54 18.99 -18.14 8.24
N ASP A 55 20.15 -18.80 8.45
CA ASP A 55 20.76 -19.60 7.40
C ASP A 55 20.13 -21.01 7.42
N SER A 56 19.50 -21.39 6.32
CA SER A 56 18.87 -22.69 6.11
C SER A 56 19.57 -23.46 5.00
N GLU A 57 19.24 -24.75 4.84
CA GLU A 57 19.73 -25.57 3.71
C GLU A 57 19.30 -25.04 2.32
N TYR A 58 18.25 -24.21 2.26
CA TYR A 58 17.76 -23.58 1.03
C TYR A 58 18.28 -22.15 0.82
N GLY A 59 19.19 -21.69 1.67
CA GLY A 59 19.73 -20.34 1.64
C GLY A 59 19.31 -19.50 2.83
N GLN A 60 19.63 -18.21 2.78
CA GLN A 60 19.36 -17.28 3.86
C GLN A 60 17.91 -16.79 3.83
N LEU A 61 17.20 -16.96 4.94
CA LEU A 61 15.82 -16.52 5.12
C LEU A 61 15.77 -15.24 5.95
N ASP A 62 14.94 -14.29 5.53
CA ASP A 62 14.59 -13.12 6.33
C ASP A 62 13.39 -13.46 7.23
N ILE A 63 13.60 -13.42 8.54
CA ILE A 63 12.56 -13.69 9.54
C ILE A 63 12.13 -12.38 10.17
N THR A 64 10.81 -12.19 10.31
CA THR A 64 10.23 -10.97 10.90
C THR A 64 9.15 -11.31 11.92
N ILE A 65 9.17 -10.63 13.07
CA ILE A 65 8.01 -10.51 13.97
C ILE A 65 7.43 -9.12 13.75
N ASN A 66 6.33 -9.06 13.02
CA ASN A 66 5.68 -7.83 12.62
C ASN A 66 4.77 -7.31 13.73
N ARG A 67 5.29 -6.46 14.61
CA ARG A 67 4.53 -5.81 15.69
C ARG A 67 3.69 -4.63 15.21
N SER A 68 4.04 -4.06 14.07
CA SER A 68 3.29 -2.96 13.45
C SER A 68 1.96 -3.42 12.86
N LYS A 69 1.88 -4.70 12.49
CA LYS A 69 0.66 -5.37 12.00
C LYS A 69 0.54 -6.74 12.64
N PRO A 70 0.04 -6.84 13.88
CA PRO A 70 -0.17 -8.14 14.51
C PRO A 70 -1.17 -8.97 13.66
N GLU A 71 -0.93 -10.28 13.63
CA GLU A 71 -1.85 -11.23 12.99
C GLU A 71 -3.23 -11.15 13.64
N LYS A 72 -4.27 -11.29 12.83
CA LYS A 72 -5.64 -11.35 13.35
C LYS A 72 -5.87 -12.69 14.03
N ASP A 73 -6.53 -12.68 15.18
CA ASP A 73 -6.97 -13.90 15.85
C ASP A 73 -7.88 -14.70 14.88
N PRO A 74 -7.64 -16.00 14.66
CA PRO A 74 -8.52 -16.84 13.85
C PRO A 74 -10.00 -16.78 14.27
N ARG A 75 -10.28 -16.56 15.55
CA ARG A 75 -11.62 -16.37 16.09
C ARG A 75 -12.26 -15.08 15.59
N ASP A 76 -11.49 -13.99 15.52
CA ASP A 76 -11.96 -12.71 14.98
C ASP A 76 -12.24 -12.81 13.47
N ILE A 77 -11.43 -13.59 12.75
CA ILE A 77 -11.64 -13.85 11.33
C ILE A 77 -12.94 -14.65 11.13
N ALA A 78 -13.17 -15.68 11.94
CA ALA A 78 -14.40 -16.49 11.89
C ALA A 78 -15.64 -15.66 12.26
N ALA A 79 -15.56 -14.82 13.29
CA ALA A 79 -16.64 -13.91 13.68
C ALA A 79 -16.95 -12.88 12.59
N ALA A 80 -15.92 -12.33 11.93
CA ALA A 80 -16.09 -11.38 10.84
C ALA A 80 -16.81 -11.98 9.60
N ARG A 81 -16.70 -13.30 9.36
CA ARG A 81 -17.44 -13.98 8.29
C ARG A 81 -18.95 -13.96 8.51
N ASN A 82 -19.38 -13.98 9.76
CA ASN A 82 -20.79 -14.01 10.16
C ASN A 82 -21.34 -12.61 10.50
N ALA A 83 -20.49 -11.58 10.50
CA ALA A 83 -20.92 -10.22 10.77
C ALA A 83 -21.73 -9.63 9.60
N VAL A 84 -22.66 -8.74 9.93
CA VAL A 84 -23.43 -7.99 8.92
C VAL A 84 -22.44 -7.23 8.03
N LYS A 85 -22.44 -7.53 6.74
CA LYS A 85 -21.56 -6.84 5.78
C LYS A 85 -22.04 -5.41 5.61
N VAL A 86 -21.15 -4.46 5.90
CA VAL A 86 -21.39 -3.03 5.60
C VAL A 86 -21.22 -2.83 4.10
N SER A 87 -22.11 -2.08 3.49
CA SER A 87 -22.06 -1.83 2.04
C SER A 87 -20.95 -0.88 1.62
N TYR A 88 -20.42 -0.05 2.54
CA TYR A 88 -19.42 0.96 2.25
C TYR A 88 -18.56 1.27 3.48
N PRO A 89 -17.22 1.43 3.33
CA PRO A 89 -16.45 1.04 2.14
C PRO A 89 -16.36 -0.48 1.99
N ALA A 90 -16.48 -0.99 0.76
CA ALA A 90 -16.45 -2.42 0.50
C ALA A 90 -15.07 -3.04 0.75
N CYS A 91 -14.01 -2.30 0.49
CA CYS A 91 -12.62 -2.75 0.66
C CYS A 91 -11.73 -1.60 1.16
N GLN A 92 -10.79 -1.93 2.04
CA GLN A 92 -9.87 -0.94 2.61
C GLN A 92 -8.82 -0.41 1.62
N LEU A 93 -8.53 -1.14 0.54
CA LEU A 93 -7.55 -0.74 -0.48
C LEU A 93 -8.16 0.10 -1.61
N CYS A 94 -9.48 0.07 -1.80
CA CYS A 94 -10.13 0.77 -2.89
C CYS A 94 -9.90 2.29 -2.84
N MET A 95 -9.81 2.91 -4.02
CA MET A 95 -9.62 4.35 -4.18
C MET A 95 -10.69 5.19 -3.48
N GLU A 96 -11.90 4.65 -3.33
CA GLU A 96 -13.01 5.28 -2.59
C GLU A 96 -12.68 5.62 -1.13
N ASN A 97 -11.70 4.94 -0.54
CA ASN A 97 -11.27 5.20 0.82
C ASN A 97 -10.40 6.45 0.98
N THR A 98 -10.01 7.09 -0.12
CA THR A 98 -9.21 8.32 -0.05
C THR A 98 -9.96 9.41 0.70
N GLY A 99 -9.41 9.84 1.84
CA GLY A 99 -10.05 10.85 2.70
C GLY A 99 -11.16 10.32 3.62
N PHE A 100 -11.43 9.02 3.62
CA PHE A 100 -12.48 8.44 4.47
C PHE A 100 -12.25 8.71 5.96
N ALA A 101 -13.29 9.22 6.63
CA ALA A 101 -13.21 9.64 8.04
C ALA A 101 -13.09 8.46 9.02
N GLY A 102 -13.47 7.27 8.60
CA GLY A 102 -13.52 6.08 9.45
C GLY A 102 -14.87 5.87 10.14
N THR A 103 -15.08 4.65 10.59
CA THR A 103 -16.19 4.23 11.46
C THR A 103 -15.64 3.35 12.57
N LEU A 104 -16.51 2.84 13.46
CA LEU A 104 -16.09 1.88 14.48
C LEU A 104 -15.53 0.57 13.91
N THR A 105 -15.97 0.18 12.72
CA THR A 105 -15.60 -1.08 12.06
C THR A 105 -14.59 -0.91 10.93
N HIS A 106 -14.39 0.31 10.42
CA HIS A 106 -13.47 0.60 9.32
C HIS A 106 -12.52 1.74 9.70
N PRO A 107 -11.20 1.54 9.57
CA PRO A 107 -10.22 2.54 9.95
C PRO A 107 -10.28 3.78 9.03
N ALA A 108 -9.99 4.93 9.62
CA ALA A 108 -9.87 6.18 8.87
C ALA A 108 -8.73 6.12 7.85
N ARG A 109 -8.93 6.80 6.72
CA ARG A 109 -7.97 6.97 5.63
C ARG A 109 -7.80 8.46 5.27
N GLN A 110 -7.96 9.35 6.24
CA GLN A 110 -7.92 10.81 6.03
C GLN A 110 -6.56 11.30 5.53
N ASN A 111 -5.50 10.61 5.88
CA ASN A 111 -4.12 10.91 5.47
C ASN A 111 -3.61 10.05 4.31
N LEU A 112 -4.46 9.24 3.70
CA LEU A 112 -4.11 8.47 2.50
C LEU A 112 -4.32 9.33 1.26
N ARG A 113 -3.32 9.36 0.38
CA ARG A 113 -3.35 10.03 -0.93
C ARG A 113 -2.73 9.13 -1.99
N PRO A 114 -3.44 8.10 -2.49
CA PRO A 114 -2.92 7.24 -3.53
C PRO A 114 -2.59 8.03 -4.80
N ILE A 115 -1.52 7.64 -5.46
CA ILE A 115 -1.09 8.22 -6.73
C ILE A 115 -1.77 7.43 -7.86
N PRO A 116 -2.58 8.07 -8.71
CA PRO A 116 -3.14 7.41 -9.89
C PRO A 116 -2.05 7.03 -10.88
N MET A 117 -2.10 5.79 -11.35
CA MET A 117 -1.22 5.25 -12.40
C MET A 117 -2.06 4.69 -13.54
N THR A 118 -1.47 4.60 -14.72
CA THR A 118 -2.07 3.89 -15.86
C THR A 118 -1.14 2.76 -16.27
N ILE A 119 -1.62 1.52 -16.24
CA ILE A 119 -0.86 0.32 -16.54
C ILE A 119 -1.65 -0.48 -17.56
N HIS A 120 -1.09 -0.76 -18.74
CA HIS A 120 -1.78 -1.38 -19.89
C HIS A 120 -3.12 -0.69 -20.25
N GLY A 121 -3.23 0.63 -20.07
CA GLY A 121 -4.46 1.38 -20.31
C GLY A 121 -5.47 1.37 -19.16
N ASP A 122 -5.31 0.52 -18.18
CA ASP A 122 -6.17 0.43 -17.00
C ASP A 122 -5.76 1.45 -15.92
N LYS A 123 -6.75 1.84 -15.11
CA LYS A 123 -6.52 2.73 -13.98
C LYS A 123 -6.08 1.94 -12.75
N TRP A 124 -4.97 2.34 -12.18
CA TRP A 124 -4.39 1.77 -10.97
C TRP A 124 -4.09 2.85 -9.95
N GLY A 125 -3.87 2.44 -8.71
CA GLY A 125 -3.40 3.29 -7.61
C GLY A 125 -2.07 2.78 -7.07
N PHE A 126 -1.20 3.72 -6.69
CA PHE A 126 0.04 3.45 -5.99
C PHE A 126 0.01 4.12 -4.62
N GLN A 127 0.33 3.38 -3.58
CA GLN A 127 0.44 3.90 -2.22
C GLN A 127 1.47 3.15 -1.41
N TYR A 128 2.08 3.81 -0.43
CA TYR A 128 2.90 3.09 0.55
C TYR A 128 2.03 2.31 1.53
N SER A 129 2.59 1.24 2.06
CA SER A 129 1.96 0.47 3.13
C SER A 129 2.27 1.12 4.48
N PRO A 130 1.28 1.25 5.39
CA PRO A 130 1.53 1.68 6.75
C PRO A 130 2.27 0.63 7.59
N TYR A 131 2.52 -0.53 7.02
CA TYR A 131 3.20 -1.67 7.64
C TYR A 131 4.51 -1.96 6.94
N GLY A 132 5.60 -2.03 7.71
CA GLY A 132 6.94 -2.22 7.17
C GLY A 132 7.30 -3.68 6.96
N TYR A 133 6.87 -4.28 5.85
CA TYR A 133 7.35 -5.60 5.46
C TYR A 133 8.76 -5.51 4.87
N TYR A 134 8.95 -4.65 3.88
CA TYR A 134 10.23 -4.21 3.33
C TYR A 134 10.42 -2.71 3.57
N ASN A 135 11.65 -2.22 3.35
CA ASN A 135 11.87 -0.78 3.27
C ASN A 135 11.04 -0.20 2.12
N GLU A 136 10.36 0.91 2.37
CA GLU A 136 9.52 1.57 1.38
C GLU A 136 8.47 0.64 0.74
N HIS A 137 7.96 -0.31 1.54
CA HIS A 137 6.94 -1.24 1.07
C HIS A 137 5.72 -0.49 0.55
N CYS A 138 5.37 -0.75 -0.70
CA CYS A 138 4.26 -0.11 -1.39
C CYS A 138 3.30 -1.16 -1.97
N ILE A 139 2.12 -0.67 -2.37
CA ILE A 139 1.07 -1.47 -2.98
C ILE A 139 0.64 -0.76 -4.25
N VAL A 140 0.66 -1.48 -5.36
CA VAL A 140 0.04 -1.08 -6.62
C VAL A 140 -1.22 -1.92 -6.78
N PHE A 141 -2.38 -1.28 -6.92
CA PHE A 141 -3.69 -1.94 -6.90
C PHE A 141 -4.59 -1.41 -8.00
N ASN A 142 -5.46 -2.27 -8.54
CA ASN A 142 -6.45 -1.86 -9.53
C ASN A 142 -7.43 -0.86 -8.89
N SER A 143 -7.82 0.17 -9.63
CA SER A 143 -8.81 1.15 -9.16
C SER A 143 -10.24 0.57 -9.10
N GLU A 144 -10.50 -0.52 -9.81
CA GLU A 144 -11.73 -1.28 -9.72
C GLU A 144 -11.61 -2.37 -8.67
N HIS A 145 -12.70 -2.63 -7.93
CA HIS A 145 -12.75 -3.68 -6.92
C HIS A 145 -12.96 -5.03 -7.60
N ILE A 146 -11.89 -5.62 -8.08
CA ILE A 146 -11.87 -6.94 -8.73
C ILE A 146 -11.02 -7.93 -7.91
N PRO A 147 -11.31 -9.25 -8.00
CA PRO A 147 -10.47 -10.26 -7.39
C PRO A 147 -9.03 -10.19 -7.93
N MET A 148 -8.05 -10.39 -7.06
CA MET A 148 -6.67 -10.55 -7.48
C MET A 148 -6.53 -11.91 -8.19
N LYS A 149 -5.97 -11.88 -9.39
CA LYS A 149 -5.66 -13.06 -10.19
C LYS A 149 -4.27 -12.91 -10.77
N ILE A 150 -3.59 -14.02 -10.96
CA ILE A 150 -2.35 -14.07 -11.73
C ILE A 150 -2.64 -14.77 -13.04
N ASP A 151 -2.73 -14.00 -14.11
CA ASP A 151 -2.80 -14.47 -15.48
C ASP A 151 -1.71 -13.80 -16.32
N ALA A 152 -1.64 -14.13 -17.60
CA ALA A 152 -0.62 -13.59 -18.49
C ALA A 152 -0.68 -12.06 -18.62
N GLU A 153 -1.88 -11.48 -18.57
CA GLU A 153 -2.08 -10.03 -18.65
C GLU A 153 -1.58 -9.34 -17.39
N VAL A 154 -1.98 -9.82 -16.21
CA VAL A 154 -1.51 -9.28 -14.93
C VAL A 154 -0.01 -9.47 -14.78
N PHE A 155 0.53 -10.62 -15.25
CA PHE A 155 1.98 -10.83 -15.24
C PHE A 155 2.72 -9.81 -16.12
N GLY A 156 2.18 -9.47 -17.30
CA GLY A 156 2.70 -8.39 -18.14
C GLY A 156 2.71 -7.03 -17.42
N LYS A 157 1.66 -6.73 -16.63
CA LYS A 157 1.58 -5.49 -15.86
C LYS A 157 2.68 -5.37 -14.78
N LEU A 158 3.20 -6.50 -14.26
CA LEU A 158 4.33 -6.47 -13.33
C LEU A 158 5.60 -5.92 -14.01
N PHE A 159 5.85 -6.26 -15.28
CA PHE A 159 6.98 -5.69 -16.04
C PHE A 159 6.80 -4.19 -16.26
N ASP A 160 5.59 -3.74 -16.62
CA ASP A 160 5.32 -2.31 -16.78
C ASP A 160 5.58 -1.53 -15.48
N ILE A 161 5.20 -2.11 -14.33
CA ILE A 161 5.47 -1.48 -13.02
C ILE A 161 6.98 -1.37 -12.78
N THR A 162 7.77 -2.37 -13.17
CA THR A 162 9.23 -2.29 -13.02
C THR A 162 9.86 -1.28 -13.95
N ASP A 163 9.33 -1.10 -15.15
CA ASP A 163 9.76 -0.04 -16.08
C ASP A 163 9.41 1.36 -15.54
N MET A 164 8.23 1.51 -14.94
CA MET A 164 7.81 2.77 -14.30
C MET A 164 8.61 3.09 -13.04
N LEU A 165 9.01 2.08 -12.27
CA LEU A 165 9.70 2.20 -10.98
C LEU A 165 10.94 1.30 -10.94
N PRO A 166 11.99 1.58 -11.74
CA PRO A 166 13.11 0.65 -11.99
C PRO A 166 14.03 0.42 -10.79
N HIS A 167 13.81 1.14 -9.70
CA HIS A 167 14.54 0.98 -8.44
C HIS A 167 13.75 0.15 -7.39
N TYR A 168 12.56 -0.38 -7.75
CA TYR A 168 11.79 -1.33 -6.97
C TYR A 168 11.84 -2.72 -7.59
N PHE A 169 11.72 -3.75 -6.76
CA PHE A 169 11.27 -5.05 -7.23
C PHE A 169 9.76 -5.18 -7.03
N VAL A 170 9.10 -5.95 -7.87
CA VAL A 170 7.67 -6.17 -7.80
C VAL A 170 7.37 -7.65 -7.57
N GLY A 171 6.34 -7.92 -6.80
CA GLY A 171 5.82 -9.25 -6.58
C GLY A 171 4.31 -9.21 -6.43
N SER A 172 3.67 -10.35 -6.64
CA SER A 172 2.25 -10.52 -6.38
C SER A 172 2.03 -11.78 -5.55
N ASN A 173 1.00 -11.77 -4.70
CA ASN A 173 0.54 -12.98 -4.07
C ASN A 173 -0.23 -13.79 -5.12
N ALA A 174 0.10 -15.06 -5.25
CA ALA A 174 -0.70 -16.00 -6.03
C ALA A 174 -1.85 -16.51 -5.15
N ASP A 175 -3.07 -16.54 -5.69
CA ASP A 175 -4.21 -17.28 -5.13
C ASP A 175 -4.31 -18.65 -5.77
#